data_fdd3136b9ab990e6f560f6977791a870
#
_entry.id   fdd3136b9ab990e6f560f6977791a870
#
_cell.length_a   1.000
_cell.length_b   1.000
_cell.length_c   1.000
_cell.angle_alpha   90.00
_cell.angle_beta   90.00
_cell.angle_gamma   90.00
#
_symmetry.space_group_name_H-M   'P 1'
#
loop_
_entity.id
_entity.type
_entity.pdbx_description
1 polymer ?
#
loop_
_entity_poly.entity_id
_entity_poly.type
_entity_poly.pdbx_seq_one_letter_code
_entity_poly.pdbx_strand_id
1 'polypeptide(L)'
;MFSLRPRQLLLLSLLAALATMALKTLAWYLTGSVGFLSDAIESLVNVAGAGFALLMVSIARRPADDSHPYGHSKAEYLSAAFEGGMIFLAAVAILFTAAERLINPQPLATLGLGTALTVLASLINLGIALLLLQGGKLHHSPALEGDGKHLLTDVWTTAGVVVGVALAAMTDMHWLDPLVAIAVALHILYEGGGILYRAVNGLMDKALPDETIQQLEQSLQVFANADVQFINLRTRAAATLRFAQVDMLVPGNWSVQQAHQLADEVELAAQQLKIEL
;
A
#
# COMPACT_ATOMS: atom_id res chain seq x y z
N MET A 1 -0.87 16.86 15.97
CA MET A 1 -0.40 15.75 15.14
C MET A 1 -1.18 15.78 13.84
N PHE A 2 -0.54 15.87 12.69
CA PHE A 2 -1.14 16.19 11.41
C PHE A 2 -2.19 15.14 11.00
N SER A 3 -3.48 15.52 11.04
CA SER A 3 -4.59 14.69 10.56
C SER A 3 -4.89 15.01 9.09
N LEU A 4 -3.90 14.85 8.20
CA LEU A 4 -4.14 15.00 6.77
C LEU A 4 -5.08 13.88 6.31
N ARG A 5 -6.09 14.25 5.51
CA ARG A 5 -7.02 13.28 4.91
C ARG A 5 -6.31 12.46 3.82
N PRO A 6 -6.69 11.20 3.55
CA PRO A 6 -6.08 10.36 2.52
C PRO A 6 -5.89 11.06 1.17
N ARG A 7 -6.88 11.80 0.69
CA ARG A 7 -6.77 12.59 -0.55
C ARG A 7 -5.67 13.64 -0.50
N GLN A 8 -5.45 14.29 0.65
CA GLN A 8 -4.41 15.32 0.80
C GLN A 8 -3.02 14.69 0.79
N LEU A 9 -2.87 13.51 1.40
CA LEU A 9 -1.64 12.73 1.38
C LEU A 9 -1.29 12.28 -0.04
N LEU A 10 -2.26 11.79 -0.81
CA LEU A 10 -2.05 11.40 -2.22
C LEU A 10 -1.78 12.61 -3.14
N LEU A 11 -2.39 13.75 -2.89
CA LEU A 11 -2.05 14.97 -3.61
C LEU A 11 -0.61 15.40 -3.32
N LEU A 12 -0.16 15.27 -2.08
CA LEU A 12 1.23 15.56 -1.70
C LEU A 12 2.18 14.55 -2.38
N SER A 13 1.82 13.26 -2.44
CA SER A 13 2.56 12.23 -3.17
C SER A 13 2.67 12.58 -4.66
N LEU A 14 1.58 12.93 -5.31
CA LEU A 14 1.57 13.31 -6.72
C LEU A 14 2.47 14.55 -7.00
N LEU A 15 2.41 15.56 -6.13
CA LEU A 15 3.29 16.73 -6.24
C LEU A 15 4.76 16.35 -6.06
N ALA A 16 5.07 15.47 -5.12
CA ALA A 16 6.42 14.97 -4.92
C ALA A 16 6.89 14.12 -6.12
N ALA A 17 6.03 13.27 -6.68
CA ALA A 17 6.34 12.50 -7.89
C ALA A 17 6.67 13.41 -9.08
N LEU A 18 5.94 14.51 -9.26
CA LEU A 18 6.25 15.52 -10.28
C LEU A 18 7.60 16.21 -10.01
N ALA A 19 7.88 16.55 -8.75
CA ALA A 19 9.15 17.18 -8.39
C ALA A 19 10.34 16.22 -8.58
N THR A 20 10.22 14.96 -8.17
CA THR A 20 11.28 13.95 -8.36
C THR A 20 11.47 13.60 -9.83
N MET A 21 10.41 13.54 -10.62
CA MET A 21 10.48 13.39 -12.07
C MET A 21 11.27 14.56 -12.71
N ALA A 22 11.01 15.79 -12.29
CA ALA A 22 11.76 16.95 -12.78
C ALA A 22 13.24 16.89 -12.41
N LEU A 23 13.60 16.47 -11.17
CA LEU A 23 14.98 16.30 -10.72
C LEU A 23 15.71 15.20 -11.53
N LYS A 24 15.08 14.04 -11.74
CA LYS A 24 15.67 12.92 -12.50
C LYS A 24 15.79 13.27 -13.99
N THR A 25 14.82 13.97 -14.57
CA THR A 25 14.90 14.50 -15.94
C THR A 25 16.02 15.52 -16.09
N LEU A 26 16.21 16.40 -15.10
CA LEU A 26 17.33 17.34 -15.08
C LEU A 26 18.66 16.60 -14.97
N ALA A 27 18.78 15.56 -14.15
CA ALA A 27 19.95 14.71 -14.05
C ALA A 27 20.31 14.10 -15.40
N TRP A 28 19.33 13.55 -16.12
CA TRP A 28 19.53 13.06 -17.48
C TRP A 28 19.98 14.16 -18.45
N TYR A 29 19.31 15.30 -18.46
CA TYR A 29 19.63 16.39 -19.36
C TYR A 29 21.06 16.91 -19.18
N LEU A 30 21.54 17.01 -17.93
CA LEU A 30 22.89 17.50 -17.63
C LEU A 30 23.99 16.46 -17.88
N THR A 31 23.68 15.17 -17.82
CA THR A 31 24.70 14.09 -17.91
C THR A 31 24.68 13.37 -19.25
N GLY A 32 23.56 13.38 -19.98
CA GLY A 32 23.34 12.58 -21.20
C GLY A 32 23.34 11.06 -20.96
N SER A 33 23.33 10.62 -19.69
CA SER A 33 23.44 9.20 -19.32
C SER A 33 22.11 8.47 -19.53
N VAL A 34 22.18 7.31 -20.19
CA VAL A 34 21.05 6.41 -20.41
C VAL A 34 20.48 5.89 -19.08
N GLY A 35 21.31 5.71 -18.05
CA GLY A 35 20.85 5.33 -16.70
C GLY A 35 19.91 6.36 -16.10
N PHE A 36 20.24 7.65 -16.17
CA PHE A 36 19.36 8.72 -15.68
C PHE A 36 18.13 8.93 -16.56
N LEU A 37 18.18 8.58 -17.86
CA LEU A 37 16.99 8.52 -18.70
C LEU A 37 16.03 7.43 -18.22
N SER A 38 16.54 6.25 -17.89
CA SER A 38 15.72 5.17 -17.33
C SER A 38 15.07 5.59 -16.02
N ASP A 39 15.80 6.25 -15.12
CA ASP A 39 15.26 6.80 -13.87
C ASP A 39 14.17 7.85 -14.10
N ALA A 40 14.30 8.69 -15.13
CA ALA A 40 13.28 9.68 -15.49
C ALA A 40 12.01 9.03 -16.04
N ILE A 41 12.16 7.98 -16.86
CA ILE A 41 11.01 7.19 -17.38
C ILE A 41 10.30 6.46 -16.23
N GLU A 42 11.04 5.86 -15.29
CA GLU A 42 10.47 5.22 -14.09
C GLU A 42 9.67 6.24 -13.27
N SER A 43 10.18 7.47 -13.12
CA SER A 43 9.44 8.52 -12.40
C SER A 43 8.14 8.93 -13.10
N LEU A 44 8.03 8.79 -14.42
CA LEU A 44 6.76 8.98 -15.13
C LEU A 44 5.74 7.90 -14.73
N VAL A 45 6.18 6.67 -14.53
CA VAL A 45 5.34 5.57 -14.03
C VAL A 45 4.85 5.87 -12.62
N ASN A 46 5.72 6.42 -11.75
CA ASN A 46 5.37 6.82 -10.38
C ASN A 46 4.30 7.92 -10.38
N VAL A 47 4.39 8.91 -11.28
CA VAL A 47 3.34 9.92 -11.45
C VAL A 47 2.00 9.29 -11.86
N ALA A 48 2.03 8.33 -12.79
CA ALA A 48 0.84 7.60 -13.20
C ALA A 48 0.24 6.78 -12.04
N GLY A 49 1.07 6.11 -11.24
CA GLY A 49 0.68 5.36 -10.05
C GLY A 49 0.01 6.24 -9.00
N ALA A 50 0.66 7.33 -8.60
CA ALA A 50 0.10 8.29 -7.64
C ALA A 50 -1.23 8.92 -8.15
N GLY A 51 -1.31 9.20 -9.46
CA GLY A 51 -2.55 9.66 -10.10
C GLY A 51 -3.66 8.61 -10.04
N PHE A 52 -3.34 7.35 -10.29
CA PHE A 52 -4.27 6.24 -10.19
C PHE A 52 -4.74 6.00 -8.74
N ALA A 53 -3.84 6.07 -7.76
CA ALA A 53 -4.19 5.98 -6.35
C ALA A 53 -5.15 7.11 -5.92
N LEU A 54 -4.88 8.34 -6.34
CA LEU A 54 -5.76 9.48 -6.09
C LEU A 54 -7.16 9.28 -6.72
N LEU A 55 -7.22 8.74 -7.94
CA LEU A 55 -8.46 8.42 -8.62
C LEU A 55 -9.25 7.35 -7.86
N MET A 56 -8.60 6.24 -7.47
CA MET A 56 -9.23 5.13 -6.75
C MET A 56 -9.74 5.57 -5.38
N VAL A 57 -8.98 6.34 -4.60
CA VAL A 57 -9.44 6.90 -3.31
C VAL A 57 -10.60 7.89 -3.51
N SER A 58 -10.63 8.60 -4.64
CA SER A 58 -11.76 9.50 -4.96
C SER A 58 -13.03 8.72 -5.31
N ILE A 59 -12.88 7.57 -5.99
CA ILE A 59 -14.00 6.65 -6.28
C ILE A 59 -14.45 5.97 -5.00
N ALA A 60 -13.53 5.48 -4.16
CA ALA A 60 -13.85 4.79 -2.91
C ALA A 60 -14.72 5.62 -1.94
N ARG A 61 -14.68 6.95 -2.07
CA ARG A 61 -15.49 7.88 -1.27
C ARG A 61 -16.89 8.14 -1.81
N ARG A 62 -17.24 7.62 -3.00
CA ARG A 62 -18.61 7.75 -3.50
C ARG A 62 -19.54 6.95 -2.61
N PRO A 63 -20.70 7.51 -2.28
CA PRO A 63 -21.72 6.78 -1.51
C PRO A 63 -22.19 5.54 -2.29
N ALA A 64 -22.90 4.67 -1.59
CA ALA A 64 -23.62 3.58 -2.21
C ALA A 64 -24.60 4.11 -3.27
N ASP A 65 -24.75 3.37 -4.36
CA ASP A 65 -25.68 3.63 -5.46
C ASP A 65 -26.36 2.32 -5.89
N ASP A 66 -27.30 2.38 -6.84
CA ASP A 66 -28.06 1.22 -7.31
C ASP A 66 -27.18 0.11 -7.89
N SER A 67 -26.02 0.45 -8.45
CA SER A 67 -25.06 -0.51 -9.02
C SER A 67 -24.06 -1.04 -7.98
N HIS A 68 -23.81 -0.29 -6.91
CA HIS A 68 -22.88 -0.62 -5.82
C HIS A 68 -23.55 -0.39 -4.45
N PRO A 69 -24.49 -1.26 -4.03
CA PRO A 69 -25.28 -1.04 -2.80
C PRO A 69 -24.46 -0.98 -1.51
N TYR A 70 -23.26 -1.56 -1.49
CA TYR A 70 -22.31 -1.50 -0.37
C TYR A 70 -21.23 -0.40 -0.52
N GLY A 71 -21.43 0.53 -1.48
CA GLY A 71 -20.47 1.59 -1.77
C GLY A 71 -19.25 1.14 -2.60
N HIS A 72 -18.31 2.05 -2.72
CA HIS A 72 -17.16 1.90 -3.63
C HIS A 72 -15.82 1.71 -2.90
N SER A 73 -15.83 1.49 -1.58
CA SER A 73 -14.62 1.47 -0.73
C SER A 73 -13.55 0.47 -1.20
N LYS A 74 -13.95 -0.67 -1.80
CA LYS A 74 -13.01 -1.66 -2.36
C LYS A 74 -12.15 -1.15 -3.52
N ALA A 75 -12.45 0.02 -4.11
CA ALA A 75 -11.61 0.64 -5.14
C ALA A 75 -10.17 0.90 -4.62
N GLU A 76 -9.98 1.11 -3.31
CA GLU A 76 -8.64 1.25 -2.74
C GLU A 76 -7.78 -0.02 -2.85
N TYR A 77 -8.41 -1.20 -2.83
CA TYR A 77 -7.67 -2.46 -3.06
C TYR A 77 -7.19 -2.59 -4.50
N LEU A 78 -7.93 -2.04 -5.48
CA LEU A 78 -7.47 -1.99 -6.87
C LEU A 78 -6.22 -1.12 -7.01
N SER A 79 -6.18 0.02 -6.30
CA SER A 79 -4.98 0.85 -6.23
C SER A 79 -3.80 0.10 -5.64
N ALA A 80 -3.99 -0.54 -4.48
CA ALA A 80 -2.92 -1.31 -3.83
C ALA A 80 -2.46 -2.51 -4.69
N ALA A 81 -3.38 -3.17 -5.42
CA ALA A 81 -3.02 -4.25 -6.34
C ALA A 81 -2.20 -3.74 -7.53
N PHE A 82 -2.55 -2.58 -8.09
CA PHE A 82 -1.80 -1.94 -9.16
C PHE A 82 -0.38 -1.59 -8.70
N GLU A 83 -0.25 -0.92 -7.55
CA GLU A 83 1.06 -0.57 -6.97
C GLU A 83 1.91 -1.80 -6.66
N GLY A 84 1.32 -2.81 -6.00
CA GLY A 84 2.02 -4.07 -5.71
C GLY A 84 2.46 -4.80 -6.98
N GLY A 85 1.66 -4.77 -8.05
CA GLY A 85 2.00 -5.31 -9.36
C GLY A 85 3.16 -4.56 -10.01
N MET A 86 3.16 -3.23 -9.95
CA MET A 86 4.26 -2.38 -10.47
C MET A 86 5.57 -2.66 -9.74
N ILE A 87 5.53 -2.71 -8.40
CA ILE A 87 6.69 -3.05 -7.55
C ILE A 87 7.23 -4.44 -7.90
N PHE A 88 6.33 -5.42 -8.06
CA PHE A 88 6.71 -6.79 -8.42
C PHE A 88 7.41 -6.84 -9.80
N LEU A 89 6.85 -6.17 -10.80
CA LEU A 89 7.43 -6.11 -12.15
C LEU A 89 8.79 -5.39 -12.16
N ALA A 90 8.92 -4.29 -11.41
CA ALA A 90 10.19 -3.58 -11.26
C ALA A 90 11.27 -4.48 -10.65
N ALA A 91 10.94 -5.23 -9.58
CA ALA A 91 11.87 -6.16 -8.96
C ALA A 91 12.34 -7.26 -9.94
N VAL A 92 11.43 -7.83 -10.73
CA VAL A 92 11.77 -8.81 -11.77
C VAL A 92 12.70 -8.21 -12.81
N ALA A 93 12.44 -6.98 -13.27
CA ALA A 93 13.29 -6.28 -14.22
C ALA A 93 14.70 -6.04 -13.66
N ILE A 94 14.82 -5.62 -12.39
CA ILE A 94 16.11 -5.42 -11.70
C ILE A 94 16.88 -6.75 -11.60
N LEU A 95 16.20 -7.85 -11.23
CA LEU A 95 16.82 -9.18 -11.18
C LEU A 95 17.39 -9.59 -12.54
N PHE A 96 16.64 -9.35 -13.61
CA PHE A 96 17.08 -9.67 -14.98
C PHE A 96 18.33 -8.85 -15.38
N THR A 97 18.28 -7.53 -15.15
CA THR A 97 19.39 -6.62 -15.47
C THR A 97 20.63 -6.92 -14.61
N ALA A 98 20.44 -7.23 -13.33
CA ALA A 98 21.56 -7.57 -12.45
C ALA A 98 22.21 -8.90 -12.84
N ALA A 99 21.41 -9.91 -13.21
CA ALA A 99 21.94 -11.19 -13.74
C ALA A 99 22.71 -11.01 -15.05
N GLU A 100 22.21 -10.16 -15.96
CA GLU A 100 22.91 -9.82 -17.19
C GLU A 100 24.26 -9.13 -16.92
N ARG A 101 24.32 -8.19 -15.96
CA ARG A 101 25.54 -7.50 -15.56
C ARG A 101 26.57 -8.42 -14.90
N LEU A 102 26.16 -9.51 -14.25
CA LEU A 102 27.09 -10.53 -13.75
C LEU A 102 27.77 -11.30 -14.88
N ILE A 103 27.06 -11.54 -15.99
CA ILE A 103 27.58 -12.26 -17.16
C ILE A 103 28.39 -11.31 -18.07
N ASN A 104 27.87 -10.10 -18.27
CA ASN A 104 28.43 -9.06 -19.13
C ASN A 104 28.73 -7.80 -18.30
N PRO A 105 29.88 -7.71 -17.60
CA PRO A 105 30.19 -6.57 -16.76
C PRO A 105 30.17 -5.24 -17.53
N GLN A 106 29.42 -4.27 -17.00
CA GLN A 106 29.32 -2.92 -17.55
C GLN A 106 30.18 -1.94 -16.74
N PRO A 107 30.67 -0.84 -17.34
CA PRO A 107 31.37 0.20 -16.60
C PRO A 107 30.50 0.73 -15.47
N LEU A 108 31.11 0.94 -14.29
CA LEU A 108 30.44 1.51 -13.13
C LEU A 108 29.97 2.94 -13.43
N ALA A 109 28.81 3.30 -12.94
CA ALA A 109 28.35 4.68 -12.97
C ALA A 109 29.28 5.56 -12.12
N THR A 110 29.69 6.68 -12.67
CA THR A 110 30.50 7.65 -11.91
C THR A 110 29.63 8.45 -10.95
N LEU A 111 30.05 8.53 -9.68
CA LEU A 111 29.42 9.38 -8.69
C LEU A 111 29.65 10.85 -9.07
N GLY A 112 28.58 11.54 -9.47
CA GLY A 112 28.62 12.93 -9.90
C GLY A 112 27.35 13.69 -9.61
N LEU A 113 27.16 14.84 -10.28
CA LEU A 113 25.98 15.70 -10.07
C LEU A 113 24.66 14.96 -10.33
N GLY A 114 24.60 14.09 -11.34
CA GLY A 114 23.42 13.26 -11.62
C GLY A 114 23.05 12.38 -10.45
N THR A 115 24.03 11.68 -9.86
CA THR A 115 23.80 10.84 -8.66
C THR A 115 23.33 11.68 -7.47
N ALA A 116 23.88 12.89 -7.27
CA ALA A 116 23.44 13.78 -6.19
C ALA A 116 21.97 14.20 -6.36
N LEU A 117 21.52 14.49 -7.59
CA LEU A 117 20.12 14.83 -7.88
C LEU A 117 19.18 13.63 -7.66
N THR A 118 19.62 12.42 -8.04
CA THR A 118 18.84 11.18 -7.80
C THR A 118 18.75 10.87 -6.30
N VAL A 119 19.82 11.05 -5.53
CA VAL A 119 19.78 10.91 -4.06
C VAL A 119 18.84 11.94 -3.44
N LEU A 120 18.85 13.19 -3.89
CA LEU A 120 17.91 14.21 -3.41
C LEU A 120 16.47 13.82 -3.72
N ALA A 121 16.17 13.33 -4.93
CA ALA A 121 14.86 12.82 -5.28
C ALA A 121 14.45 11.64 -4.37
N SER A 122 15.38 10.73 -4.08
CA SER A 122 15.15 9.59 -3.18
C SER A 122 14.86 10.03 -1.74
N LEU A 123 15.51 11.07 -1.23
CA LEU A 123 15.20 11.63 0.10
C LEU A 123 13.80 12.27 0.16
N ILE A 124 13.35 12.91 -0.92
CA ILE A 124 11.97 13.41 -1.03
C ILE A 124 10.99 12.22 -0.99
N ASN A 125 11.24 11.17 -1.80
CA ASN A 125 10.44 9.95 -1.80
C ASN A 125 10.38 9.29 -0.41
N LEU A 126 11.50 9.23 0.32
CA LEU A 126 11.53 8.69 1.67
C LEU A 126 10.62 9.48 2.62
N GLY A 127 10.71 10.81 2.60
CA GLY A 127 9.85 11.65 3.45
C GLY A 127 8.36 11.44 3.16
N ILE A 128 7.98 11.40 1.90
CA ILE A 128 6.58 11.15 1.48
C ILE A 128 6.15 9.72 1.79
N ALA A 129 7.00 8.72 1.53
CA ALA A 129 6.71 7.32 1.84
C ALA A 129 6.36 7.13 3.32
N LEU A 130 7.14 7.71 4.22
CA LEU A 130 6.87 7.64 5.66
C LEU A 130 5.54 8.29 6.06
N LEU A 131 5.19 9.44 5.45
CA LEU A 131 3.89 10.10 5.66
C LEU A 131 2.74 9.25 5.15
N LEU A 132 2.87 8.66 3.95
CA LEU A 132 1.86 7.79 3.36
C LEU A 132 1.65 6.51 4.17
N LEU A 133 2.71 5.86 4.61
CA LEU A 133 2.62 4.64 5.43
C LEU A 133 1.98 4.92 6.80
N GLN A 134 2.31 6.06 7.44
CA GLN A 134 1.65 6.47 8.68
C GLN A 134 0.16 6.78 8.44
N GLY A 135 -0.15 7.52 7.37
CA GLY A 135 -1.52 7.83 6.98
C GLY A 135 -2.32 6.57 6.61
N GLY A 136 -1.70 5.62 5.90
CA GLY A 136 -2.32 4.34 5.52
C GLY A 136 -2.75 3.53 6.74
N LYS A 137 -1.87 3.41 7.73
CA LYS A 137 -2.18 2.74 9.01
C LYS A 137 -3.29 3.47 9.79
N LEU A 138 -3.22 4.80 9.87
CA LEU A 138 -4.20 5.60 10.62
C LEU A 138 -5.60 5.54 10.00
N HIS A 139 -5.68 5.56 8.67
CA HIS A 139 -6.94 5.58 7.93
C HIS A 139 -7.38 4.21 7.42
N HIS A 140 -6.61 3.15 7.68
CA HIS A 140 -6.81 1.80 7.13
C HIS A 140 -6.96 1.80 5.59
N SER A 141 -6.16 2.64 4.90
CA SER A 141 -6.23 2.84 3.46
C SER A 141 -5.18 2.00 2.71
N PRO A 142 -5.59 0.92 2.02
CA PRO A 142 -4.68 0.11 1.20
C PRO A 142 -3.99 0.92 0.09
N ALA A 143 -4.66 1.93 -0.46
CA ALA A 143 -4.10 2.79 -1.48
C ALA A 143 -2.92 3.62 -0.97
N LEU A 144 -3.03 4.22 0.24
CA LEU A 144 -1.93 4.95 0.87
C LEU A 144 -0.75 4.04 1.22
N GLU A 145 -1.04 2.82 1.70
CA GLU A 145 0.00 1.85 2.00
C GLU A 145 0.72 1.38 0.74
N GLY A 146 -0.01 1.15 -0.35
CA GLY A 146 0.53 0.75 -1.64
C GLY A 146 1.48 1.80 -2.20
N ASP A 147 1.00 3.05 -2.35
CA ASP A 147 1.79 4.19 -2.84
C ASP A 147 3.02 4.46 -1.95
N GLY A 148 2.85 4.44 -0.61
CA GLY A 148 3.96 4.61 0.33
C GLY A 148 5.04 3.52 0.21
N LYS A 149 4.66 2.27 -0.02
CA LYS A 149 5.60 1.16 -0.24
C LYS A 149 6.27 1.25 -1.60
N HIS A 150 5.56 1.71 -2.63
CA HIS A 150 6.15 1.97 -3.94
C HIS A 150 7.28 3.01 -3.84
N LEU A 151 7.01 4.17 -3.24
CA LEU A 151 8.04 5.19 -3.02
C LEU A 151 9.23 4.69 -2.17
N LEU A 152 8.96 3.83 -1.18
CA LEU A 152 10.02 3.23 -0.37
C LEU A 152 10.87 2.25 -1.20
N THR A 153 10.27 1.55 -2.17
CA THR A 153 10.99 0.70 -3.12
C THR A 153 12.00 1.51 -3.93
N ASP A 154 11.61 2.69 -4.43
CA ASP A 154 12.52 3.59 -5.15
C ASP A 154 13.70 4.06 -4.27
N VAL A 155 13.46 4.24 -2.97
CA VAL A 155 14.54 4.54 -2.01
C VAL A 155 15.50 3.37 -1.87
N TRP A 156 14.99 2.14 -1.78
CA TRP A 156 15.83 0.94 -1.69
C TRP A 156 16.66 0.69 -2.94
N THR A 157 16.08 0.90 -4.13
CA THR A 157 16.82 0.78 -5.41
C THR A 157 17.94 1.81 -5.48
N THR A 158 17.65 3.08 -5.19
CA THR A 158 18.65 4.16 -5.16
C THR A 158 19.76 3.87 -4.14
N ALA A 159 19.42 3.44 -2.92
CA ALA A 159 20.39 3.08 -1.89
C ALA A 159 21.26 1.90 -2.33
N GLY A 160 20.66 0.88 -2.95
CA GLY A 160 21.37 -0.27 -3.51
C GLY A 160 22.40 0.13 -4.56
N VAL A 161 22.02 0.99 -5.51
CA VAL A 161 22.93 1.50 -6.53
C VAL A 161 24.10 2.26 -5.90
N VAL A 162 23.84 3.19 -4.97
CA VAL A 162 24.89 3.97 -4.29
C VAL A 162 25.84 3.06 -3.52
N VAL A 163 25.31 2.11 -2.75
CA VAL A 163 26.12 1.15 -1.96
C VAL A 163 26.89 0.22 -2.88
N GLY A 164 26.26 -0.34 -3.92
CA GLY A 164 26.90 -1.24 -4.88
C GLY A 164 28.09 -0.59 -5.58
N VAL A 165 27.88 0.63 -6.11
CA VAL A 165 28.95 1.41 -6.77
C VAL A 165 30.08 1.76 -5.78
N ALA A 166 29.74 2.17 -4.55
CA ALA A 166 30.73 2.50 -3.53
C ALA A 166 31.56 1.27 -3.15
N LEU A 167 30.96 0.12 -2.91
CA LEU A 167 31.64 -1.13 -2.58
C LEU A 167 32.55 -1.59 -3.75
N ALA A 168 32.05 -1.54 -4.97
CA ALA A 168 32.83 -1.91 -6.15
C ALA A 168 34.06 -0.97 -6.36
N ALA A 169 33.89 0.34 -6.13
CA ALA A 169 34.96 1.31 -6.21
C ALA A 169 36.03 1.17 -5.10
N MET A 170 35.60 0.76 -3.88
CA MET A 170 36.53 0.58 -2.74
C MET A 170 37.31 -0.75 -2.80
N THR A 171 36.73 -1.78 -3.41
CA THR A 171 37.29 -3.15 -3.39
C THR A 171 37.88 -3.58 -4.74
N ASP A 172 37.64 -2.80 -5.79
CA ASP A 172 37.95 -3.16 -7.20
C ASP A 172 37.21 -4.42 -7.70
N MET A 173 36.13 -4.82 -6.96
CA MET A 173 35.34 -6.01 -7.25
C MET A 173 34.03 -5.61 -7.94
N HIS A 174 34.04 -5.46 -9.25
CA HIS A 174 32.88 -4.99 -10.04
C HIS A 174 31.62 -5.89 -9.95
N TRP A 175 31.78 -7.16 -9.54
CA TRP A 175 30.67 -8.08 -9.34
C TRP A 175 29.82 -7.78 -8.08
N LEU A 176 30.29 -6.96 -7.15
CA LEU A 176 29.56 -6.57 -5.94
C LEU A 176 28.34 -5.71 -6.26
N ASP A 177 28.42 -4.81 -7.24
CA ASP A 177 27.29 -3.95 -7.64
C ASP A 177 26.06 -4.78 -8.05
N PRO A 178 26.13 -5.70 -9.04
CA PRO A 178 24.96 -6.52 -9.38
C PRO A 178 24.54 -7.48 -8.26
N LEU A 179 25.44 -7.91 -7.36
CA LEU A 179 25.06 -8.75 -6.23
C LEU A 179 24.21 -7.99 -5.22
N VAL A 180 24.58 -6.74 -4.90
CA VAL A 180 23.78 -5.85 -4.05
C VAL A 180 22.43 -5.58 -4.71
N ALA A 181 22.41 -5.32 -6.03
CA ALA A 181 21.15 -5.12 -6.78
C ALA A 181 20.23 -6.34 -6.69
N ILE A 182 20.76 -7.57 -6.78
CA ILE A 182 19.97 -8.81 -6.60
C ILE A 182 19.39 -8.89 -5.19
N ALA A 183 20.19 -8.62 -4.15
CA ALA A 183 19.71 -8.67 -2.77
C ALA A 183 18.58 -7.67 -2.53
N VAL A 184 18.72 -6.44 -3.03
CA VAL A 184 17.68 -5.41 -2.96
C VAL A 184 16.44 -5.84 -3.74
N ALA A 185 16.59 -6.35 -4.97
CA ALA A 185 15.47 -6.78 -5.79
C ALA A 185 14.67 -7.94 -5.18
N LEU A 186 15.35 -8.90 -4.52
CA LEU A 186 14.67 -9.99 -3.80
C LEU A 186 13.83 -9.46 -2.62
N HIS A 187 14.34 -8.48 -1.88
CA HIS A 187 13.57 -7.80 -0.83
C HIS A 187 12.34 -7.08 -1.39
N ILE A 188 12.51 -6.35 -2.49
CA ILE A 188 11.45 -5.61 -3.18
C ILE A 188 10.38 -6.59 -3.72
N LEU A 189 10.81 -7.72 -4.29
CA LEU A 189 9.90 -8.77 -4.78
C LEU A 189 9.02 -9.33 -3.67
N TYR A 190 9.60 -9.56 -2.49
CA TYR A 190 8.86 -10.02 -1.31
C TYR A 190 7.82 -8.98 -0.86
N GLU A 191 8.19 -7.70 -0.79
CA GLU A 191 7.29 -6.60 -0.39
C GLU A 191 6.16 -6.41 -1.40
N GLY A 192 6.46 -6.35 -2.70
CA GLY A 192 5.46 -6.21 -3.78
C GLY A 192 4.48 -7.38 -3.81
N GLY A 193 4.99 -8.61 -3.67
CA GLY A 193 4.16 -9.82 -3.53
C GLY A 193 3.25 -9.76 -2.30
N GLY A 194 3.75 -9.25 -1.19
CA GLY A 194 2.99 -9.06 0.04
C GLY A 194 1.86 -8.02 -0.11
N ILE A 195 2.09 -6.92 -0.84
CA ILE A 195 1.06 -5.91 -1.13
C ILE A 195 -0.04 -6.53 -2.00
N LEU A 196 0.36 -7.19 -3.10
CA LEU A 196 -0.57 -7.83 -4.02
C LEU A 196 -1.43 -8.89 -3.32
N TYR A 197 -0.81 -9.73 -2.49
CA TYR A 197 -1.51 -10.74 -1.70
C TYR A 197 -2.56 -10.11 -0.76
N ARG A 198 -2.22 -9.01 -0.06
CA ARG A 198 -3.17 -8.30 0.82
C ARG A 198 -4.30 -7.66 0.03
N ALA A 199 -4.01 -7.04 -1.11
CA ALA A 199 -5.02 -6.42 -1.96
C ALA A 199 -6.02 -7.46 -2.50
N VAL A 200 -5.52 -8.59 -3.01
CA VAL A 200 -6.35 -9.69 -3.51
C VAL A 200 -7.22 -10.29 -2.40
N ASN A 201 -6.64 -10.53 -1.21
CA ASN A 201 -7.42 -11.02 -0.06
C ASN A 201 -8.49 -10.01 0.38
N GLY A 202 -8.19 -8.71 0.34
CA GLY A 202 -9.17 -7.67 0.64
C GLY A 202 -10.32 -7.63 -0.36
N LEU A 203 -10.06 -7.84 -1.64
CA LEU A 203 -11.09 -7.98 -2.68
C LEU A 203 -11.97 -9.23 -2.45
N MET A 204 -11.39 -10.31 -1.89
CA MET A 204 -12.07 -11.58 -1.58
C MET A 204 -12.72 -11.59 -0.19
N ASP A 205 -13.00 -10.43 0.41
CA ASP A 205 -13.69 -10.33 1.70
C ASP A 205 -12.99 -11.06 2.86
N LYS A 206 -11.67 -10.92 2.94
CA LYS A 206 -10.91 -11.47 4.08
C LYS A 206 -11.49 -10.99 5.40
N ALA A 207 -11.59 -11.90 6.36
CA ALA A 207 -12.05 -11.62 7.71
C ALA A 207 -11.21 -10.51 8.39
N LEU A 208 -11.80 -9.83 9.35
CA LEU A 208 -11.11 -8.87 10.21
C LEU A 208 -9.98 -9.55 11.01
N PRO A 209 -9.00 -8.79 11.53
CA PRO A 209 -7.97 -9.36 12.42
C PRO A 209 -8.59 -10.03 13.65
N ASP A 210 -7.97 -11.13 14.10
CA ASP A 210 -8.46 -11.94 15.23
C ASP A 210 -8.73 -11.11 16.49
N GLU A 211 -7.88 -10.12 16.77
CA GLU A 211 -8.07 -9.20 17.90
C GLU A 211 -9.38 -8.41 17.78
N THR A 212 -9.72 -7.94 16.57
CA THR A 212 -10.97 -7.21 16.33
C THR A 212 -12.18 -8.15 16.42
N ILE A 213 -12.06 -9.38 15.95
CA ILE A 213 -13.11 -10.40 16.06
C ILE A 213 -13.36 -10.72 17.53
N GLN A 214 -12.31 -10.93 18.34
CA GLN A 214 -12.44 -11.18 19.77
C GLN A 214 -13.10 -10.00 20.51
N GLN A 215 -12.78 -8.75 20.17
CA GLN A 215 -13.45 -7.58 20.76
C GLN A 215 -14.93 -7.56 20.40
N LEU A 216 -15.29 -7.89 19.16
CA LEU A 216 -16.69 -7.99 18.74
C LEU A 216 -17.41 -9.12 19.47
N GLU A 217 -16.82 -10.31 19.56
CA GLU A 217 -17.39 -11.45 20.30
C GLU A 217 -17.62 -11.10 21.78
N GLN A 218 -16.66 -10.43 22.44
CA GLN A 218 -16.82 -9.96 23.82
C GLN A 218 -17.98 -8.97 23.95
N SER A 219 -18.14 -8.07 22.97
CA SER A 219 -19.26 -7.12 22.93
C SER A 219 -20.61 -7.86 22.80
N LEU A 220 -20.69 -8.88 21.92
CA LEU A 220 -21.89 -9.71 21.75
C LEU A 220 -22.22 -10.53 23.00
N GLN A 221 -21.20 -11.01 23.72
CA GLN A 221 -21.38 -11.78 24.95
C GLN A 221 -22.11 -11.01 26.07
N VAL A 222 -22.06 -9.68 26.07
CA VAL A 222 -22.80 -8.85 27.03
C VAL A 222 -24.31 -9.02 26.86
N PHE A 223 -24.78 -9.28 25.66
CA PHE A 223 -26.20 -9.45 25.32
C PHE A 223 -26.63 -10.93 25.33
N ALA A 224 -25.68 -11.87 25.34
CA ALA A 224 -25.95 -13.29 25.36
C ALA A 224 -26.41 -13.75 26.75
N ASN A 225 -27.39 -14.64 26.77
CA ASN A 225 -27.90 -15.30 27.98
C ASN A 225 -28.45 -16.69 27.64
N ALA A 226 -29.20 -17.33 28.54
CA ALA A 226 -29.77 -18.65 28.30
C ALA A 226 -30.77 -18.67 27.13
N ASP A 227 -31.43 -17.55 26.87
CA ASP A 227 -32.51 -17.41 25.89
C ASP A 227 -32.05 -16.73 24.59
N VAL A 228 -30.94 -15.97 24.63
CA VAL A 228 -30.40 -15.22 23.49
C VAL A 228 -28.98 -15.72 23.18
N GLN A 229 -28.76 -16.14 21.94
CA GLN A 229 -27.49 -16.65 21.47
C GLN A 229 -27.11 -15.98 20.16
N PHE A 230 -25.81 -15.75 19.97
CA PHE A 230 -25.22 -15.27 18.71
C PHE A 230 -24.42 -16.38 18.06
N ILE A 231 -24.75 -16.70 16.80
CA ILE A 231 -24.10 -17.77 16.03
C ILE A 231 -23.70 -17.27 14.64
N ASN A 232 -22.87 -18.04 13.94
CA ASN A 232 -22.47 -17.77 12.55
C ASN A 232 -21.86 -16.38 12.32
N LEU A 233 -21.11 -15.87 13.29
CA LEU A 233 -20.40 -14.60 13.12
C LEU A 233 -19.47 -14.66 11.91
N ARG A 234 -19.67 -13.74 10.98
CA ARG A 234 -18.81 -13.54 9.79
C ARG A 234 -18.39 -12.09 9.75
N THR A 235 -17.14 -11.84 9.41
CA THR A 235 -16.62 -10.49 9.31
C THR A 235 -15.90 -10.31 7.99
N ARG A 236 -15.85 -9.06 7.48
CA ARG A 236 -15.04 -8.71 6.32
C ARG A 236 -14.55 -7.27 6.40
N ALA A 237 -13.40 -7.00 5.79
CA ALA A 237 -12.92 -5.66 5.57
C ALA A 237 -13.23 -5.21 4.14
N ALA A 238 -13.66 -3.95 3.98
CA ALA A 238 -13.77 -3.29 2.69
C ALA A 238 -12.98 -1.98 2.73
N ALA A 239 -11.65 -2.10 2.61
CA ALA A 239 -10.67 -1.03 2.79
C ALA A 239 -10.83 -0.34 4.16
N THR A 240 -11.37 0.89 4.16
CA THR A 240 -11.57 1.69 5.37
C THR A 240 -12.80 1.27 6.19
N LEU A 241 -13.70 0.48 5.62
CA LEU A 241 -14.93 0.01 6.26
C LEU A 241 -14.77 -1.40 6.80
N ARG A 242 -15.50 -1.71 7.86
CA ARG A 242 -15.54 -3.03 8.50
C ARG A 242 -16.97 -3.48 8.61
N PHE A 243 -17.24 -4.69 8.18
CA PHE A 243 -18.58 -5.27 8.22
C PHE A 243 -18.56 -6.55 9.03
N ALA A 244 -19.65 -6.79 9.76
CA ALA A 244 -19.93 -8.06 10.39
C ALA A 244 -21.35 -8.50 10.05
N GLN A 245 -21.61 -9.79 10.16
CA GLN A 245 -22.91 -10.42 10.09
C GLN A 245 -22.97 -11.48 11.16
N VAL A 246 -24.04 -11.53 11.92
CA VAL A 246 -24.27 -12.52 12.97
C VAL A 246 -25.75 -12.91 12.99
N ASP A 247 -26.03 -14.16 13.26
CA ASP A 247 -27.40 -14.64 13.48
C ASP A 247 -27.70 -14.56 14.96
N MET A 248 -28.75 -13.83 15.33
CA MET A 248 -29.26 -13.73 16.70
C MET A 248 -30.43 -14.69 16.89
N LEU A 249 -30.25 -15.68 17.76
CA LEU A 249 -31.31 -16.60 18.17
C LEU A 249 -32.03 -16.03 19.40
N VAL A 250 -33.34 -15.94 19.31
CA VAL A 250 -34.23 -15.44 20.38
C VAL A 250 -35.38 -16.40 20.66
N PRO A 251 -36.00 -16.35 21.84
CA PRO A 251 -37.16 -17.19 22.15
C PRO A 251 -38.34 -17.04 21.15
N GLY A 252 -38.95 -18.15 20.77
CA GLY A 252 -40.03 -18.13 19.76
C GLY A 252 -41.30 -17.41 20.20
N ASN A 253 -41.44 -17.04 21.47
CA ASN A 253 -42.54 -16.25 22.01
C ASN A 253 -42.26 -14.73 22.00
N TRP A 254 -41.06 -14.29 21.61
CA TRP A 254 -40.78 -12.86 21.45
C TRP A 254 -41.52 -12.27 20.26
N SER A 255 -42.00 -11.04 20.43
CA SER A 255 -42.47 -10.28 19.28
C SER A 255 -41.30 -9.83 18.40
N VAL A 256 -41.55 -9.60 17.12
CA VAL A 256 -40.56 -9.02 16.18
C VAL A 256 -40.01 -7.71 16.73
N GLN A 257 -40.88 -6.91 17.39
CA GLN A 257 -40.45 -5.64 17.98
C GLN A 257 -39.40 -5.84 19.10
N GLN A 258 -39.58 -6.83 19.97
CA GLN A 258 -38.63 -7.13 21.04
C GLN A 258 -37.28 -7.59 20.48
N ALA A 259 -37.32 -8.49 19.47
CA ALA A 259 -36.09 -8.94 18.83
C ALA A 259 -35.34 -7.80 18.11
N HIS A 260 -36.11 -6.90 17.44
CA HIS A 260 -35.52 -5.75 16.74
C HIS A 260 -34.89 -4.73 17.70
N GLN A 261 -35.51 -4.46 18.85
CA GLN A 261 -34.95 -3.58 19.87
C GLN A 261 -33.57 -4.09 20.37
N LEU A 262 -33.46 -5.40 20.59
CA LEU A 262 -32.17 -6.00 20.97
C LEU A 262 -31.16 -5.91 19.83
N ALA A 263 -31.59 -6.13 18.57
CA ALA A 263 -30.72 -5.98 17.41
C ALA A 263 -30.14 -4.55 17.30
N ASP A 264 -30.96 -3.52 17.52
CA ASP A 264 -30.52 -2.12 17.51
C ASP A 264 -29.47 -1.85 18.59
N GLU A 265 -29.62 -2.43 19.80
CA GLU A 265 -28.62 -2.28 20.87
C GLU A 265 -27.30 -2.97 20.51
N VAL A 266 -27.36 -4.14 19.89
CA VAL A 266 -26.19 -4.91 19.41
C VAL A 266 -25.48 -4.16 18.28
N GLU A 267 -26.23 -3.58 17.33
CA GLU A 267 -25.67 -2.74 16.27
C GLU A 267 -24.95 -1.51 16.83
N LEU A 268 -25.55 -0.82 17.81
CA LEU A 268 -24.93 0.31 18.48
C LEU A 268 -23.62 -0.07 19.19
N ALA A 269 -23.57 -1.26 19.80
CA ALA A 269 -22.35 -1.76 20.43
C ALA A 269 -21.26 -2.08 19.40
N ALA A 270 -21.62 -2.68 18.24
CA ALA A 270 -20.68 -2.93 17.15
C ALA A 270 -20.15 -1.63 16.52
N GLN A 271 -20.99 -0.59 16.40
CA GLN A 271 -20.59 0.73 15.90
C GLN A 271 -19.54 1.41 16.77
N GLN A 272 -19.50 1.15 18.09
CA GLN A 272 -18.42 1.66 18.97
C GLN A 272 -17.05 1.08 18.57
N LEU A 273 -17.01 -0.12 17.98
CA LEU A 273 -15.84 -0.75 17.41
C LEU A 273 -15.60 -0.34 15.93
N LYS A 274 -16.41 0.58 15.38
CA LYS A 274 -16.44 0.99 13.98
C LYS A 274 -16.70 -0.19 13.03
N ILE A 275 -17.61 -1.06 13.41
CA ILE A 275 -18.06 -2.20 12.63
C ILE A 275 -19.54 -1.96 12.29
N GLU A 276 -19.89 -2.09 11.02
CA GLU A 276 -21.27 -2.12 10.53
C GLU A 276 -21.78 -3.57 10.62
N LEU A 277 -22.84 -3.79 11.39
CA LEU A 277 -23.44 -5.09 11.63
C LEU A 277 -24.68 -5.29 10.77
#